data_773354397f6ab050fc6632e6380cd1ab
#
_entry.id   773354397f6ab050fc6632e6380cd1ab
#
_cell.length_a   1.000
_cell.length_b   1.000
_cell.length_c   1.000
_cell.angle_alpha   90.00
_cell.angle_beta   90.00
_cell.angle_gamma   90.00
#
_symmetry.space_group_name_H-M   'P 1'
#
loop_
_entity.id
_entity.type
_entity.pdbx_description
1 polymer ?
#
loop_
_entity_poly.entity_id
_entity_poly.type
_entity_poly.pdbx_seq_one_letter_code
_entity_poly.pdbx_strand_id
1 'polypeptide(L)'
;REYAGYHGGGSGFGGQLRAWNPPGESVDAALLPNFTRGNARADDLVRNNGYAANAIQLHQDHIVGSFFRLSHRPSWRYLGIGEEEARAFSREVEAAWKEFAEDDCCCIDVERKRTFTMMIREGVAMHAFNGELFVQATWDTSPSRLFRTQFRMVSPKRISNPNNTGDSRNCRAGVQINDSGAALGYYVSEDGYPGWMPQKWTWIPRELPGGRASFIHVFEPVEDGQTRGANVFYSVMEQMKMLDTLQNTQLQSAIVKAMYAATIESELDTQSAMDFILGANSQEQRERLTGWIGEIAAYYAAAPVRLGGAKVPHLMPGDSLNLQTAQDTDNGYSVFEQSLLRYIAAGLGVSYEQLSRNYAQMSYSTA
;
A
#
# COMPACT_ATOMS: atom_id res chain seq x y z
N ARG A 1 -16.04 -1.21 46.10
CA ARG A 1 -15.44 0.08 45.73
C ARG A 1 -15.38 0.09 44.19
N GLU A 2 -16.23 0.86 43.59
CA GLU A 2 -16.06 1.22 42.18
C GLU A 2 -14.76 1.99 42.05
N TYR A 3 -13.86 1.50 41.22
CA TYR A 3 -12.61 2.19 40.92
C TYR A 3 -12.95 3.44 40.11
N ALA A 4 -12.81 4.61 40.71
CA ALA A 4 -12.88 5.89 40.00
C ALA A 4 -11.58 6.06 39.19
N GLY A 5 -11.50 5.44 38.02
CA GLY A 5 -10.34 5.47 37.13
C GLY A 5 -10.73 5.24 35.68
N TYR A 6 -9.76 5.37 34.77
CA TYR A 6 -9.95 5.05 33.37
C TYR A 6 -10.17 3.54 33.19
N HIS A 7 -11.39 3.13 32.83
CA HIS A 7 -11.77 1.71 32.71
C HIS A 7 -10.94 0.93 31.68
N GLY A 8 -10.41 1.59 30.65
CA GLY A 8 -9.53 0.97 29.65
C GLY A 8 -8.16 0.56 30.15
N GLY A 9 -7.68 1.12 31.29
CA GLY A 9 -6.38 0.80 31.89
C GLY A 9 -6.43 -0.27 32.98
N GLY A 10 -7.58 -0.80 33.31
CA GLY A 10 -7.76 -1.75 34.42
C GLY A 10 -7.63 -3.22 34.01
N SER A 11 -6.99 -4.03 34.84
CA SER A 11 -6.91 -5.48 34.72
C SER A 11 -8.20 -6.20 35.18
N GLY A 12 -9.38 -5.62 34.95
CA GLY A 12 -10.66 -6.08 35.45
C GLY A 12 -10.94 -7.57 35.17
N PHE A 13 -11.33 -8.30 36.21
CA PHE A 13 -11.63 -9.71 36.16
C PHE A 13 -12.88 -9.94 35.26
N GLY A 14 -12.69 -10.49 34.06
CA GLY A 14 -13.79 -10.85 33.15
C GLY A 14 -14.08 -9.89 31.99
N GLY A 15 -13.31 -8.79 31.83
CA GLY A 15 -13.49 -7.86 30.71
C GLY A 15 -12.82 -8.30 29.39
N GLN A 16 -13.29 -7.76 28.27
CA GLN A 16 -12.74 -8.00 26.92
C GLN A 16 -11.25 -7.64 26.83
N LEU A 17 -10.75 -6.72 27.68
CA LEU A 17 -9.36 -6.23 27.68
C LEU A 17 -8.41 -7.11 28.53
N ARG A 18 -8.91 -8.18 29.18
CA ARG A 18 -8.09 -9.01 30.08
C ARG A 18 -6.89 -9.66 29.41
N ALA A 19 -7.04 -10.08 28.18
CA ALA A 19 -5.98 -10.73 27.39
C ALA A 19 -5.14 -9.74 26.59
N TRP A 20 -5.50 -8.46 26.59
CA TRP A 20 -4.82 -7.43 25.81
C TRP A 20 -3.88 -6.62 26.71
N ASN A 21 -2.63 -7.08 26.78
CA ASN A 21 -1.59 -6.47 27.61
C ASN A 21 -0.38 -6.12 26.73
N PRO A 22 -0.47 -5.05 25.89
CA PRO A 22 0.67 -4.64 25.08
C PRO A 22 1.82 -4.15 25.99
N PRO A 23 3.10 -4.43 25.63
CA PRO A 23 4.23 -3.89 26.34
C PRO A 23 4.29 -2.37 26.23
N GLY A 24 4.67 -1.68 27.29
CA GLY A 24 4.97 -0.25 27.26
C GLY A 24 6.38 -0.03 26.72
N GLU A 25 6.52 0.18 25.43
CA GLU A 25 7.80 0.36 24.71
C GLU A 25 7.88 1.76 24.12
N SER A 26 9.12 2.26 23.89
CA SER A 26 9.31 3.48 23.10
C SER A 26 8.96 3.22 21.63
N VAL A 27 8.59 4.28 20.89
CA VAL A 27 8.25 4.16 19.46
C VAL A 27 9.36 3.50 18.65
N ASP A 28 10.63 3.83 18.91
CA ASP A 28 11.76 3.20 18.22
C ASP A 28 11.86 1.69 18.53
N ALA A 29 11.61 1.28 19.77
CA ALA A 29 11.64 -0.13 20.14
C ALA A 29 10.52 -0.94 19.46
N ALA A 30 9.35 -0.35 19.27
CA ALA A 30 8.23 -0.96 18.58
C ALA A 30 8.38 -0.93 17.04
N LEU A 31 8.92 0.16 16.49
CA LEU A 31 8.98 0.41 15.04
C LEU A 31 10.19 -0.26 14.38
N LEU A 32 11.41 -0.03 14.90
CA LEU A 32 12.65 -0.37 14.20
C LEU A 32 12.84 -1.86 13.92
N PRO A 33 12.47 -2.82 14.81
CA PRO A 33 12.60 -4.24 14.53
C PRO A 33 11.80 -4.70 13.29
N ASN A 34 10.68 -4.04 13.03
CA ASN A 34 9.78 -4.35 11.92
C ASN A 34 9.87 -3.37 10.75
N PHE A 35 10.70 -2.34 10.86
CA PHE A 35 10.76 -1.21 9.93
C PHE A 35 10.99 -1.63 8.47
N THR A 36 12.05 -2.40 8.21
CA THR A 36 12.41 -2.84 6.85
C THR A 36 11.31 -3.70 6.23
N ARG A 37 10.75 -4.63 7.02
CA ARG A 37 9.68 -5.53 6.56
C ARG A 37 8.37 -4.77 6.33
N GLY A 38 8.03 -3.86 7.23
CA GLY A 38 6.83 -3.03 7.12
C GLY A 38 6.87 -2.14 5.89
N ASN A 39 7.98 -1.47 5.63
CA ASN A 39 8.16 -0.64 4.44
C ASN A 39 8.18 -1.47 3.15
N ALA A 40 8.77 -2.67 3.15
CA ALA A 40 8.70 -3.57 1.99
C ALA A 40 7.26 -4.01 1.67
N ARG A 41 6.43 -4.26 2.70
CA ARG A 41 5.01 -4.56 2.53
C ARG A 41 4.21 -3.36 2.03
N ALA A 42 4.50 -2.16 2.53
CA ALA A 42 3.87 -0.93 2.04
C ALA A 42 4.19 -0.69 0.56
N ASP A 43 5.44 -0.91 0.15
CA ASP A 43 5.84 -0.84 -1.26
C ASP A 43 5.10 -1.86 -2.14
N ASP A 44 4.95 -3.08 -1.66
CA ASP A 44 4.21 -4.13 -2.37
C ASP A 44 2.74 -3.72 -2.54
N LEU A 45 2.10 -3.22 -1.48
CA LEU A 45 0.75 -2.70 -1.54
C LEU A 45 0.60 -1.56 -2.55
N VAL A 46 1.48 -0.57 -2.53
CA VAL A 46 1.41 0.58 -3.45
C VAL A 46 1.60 0.15 -4.91
N ARG A 47 2.41 -0.88 -5.17
CA ARG A 47 2.65 -1.40 -6.53
C ARG A 47 1.54 -2.29 -7.05
N ASN A 48 0.95 -3.12 -6.19
CA ASN A 48 0.12 -4.24 -6.60
C ASN A 48 -1.35 -4.11 -6.17
N ASN A 49 -1.70 -3.15 -5.29
CA ASN A 49 -3.07 -2.92 -4.85
C ASN A 49 -3.58 -1.56 -5.34
N GLY A 50 -4.67 -1.56 -6.11
CA GLY A 50 -5.24 -0.34 -6.71
C GLY A 50 -5.74 0.69 -5.69
N TYR A 51 -6.25 0.25 -4.54
CA TYR A 51 -6.68 1.17 -3.48
C TYR A 51 -5.50 1.86 -2.80
N ALA A 52 -4.40 1.12 -2.55
CA ALA A 52 -3.18 1.70 -2.00
C ALA A 52 -2.56 2.73 -2.96
N ALA A 53 -2.46 2.39 -4.25
CA ALA A 53 -1.96 3.31 -5.28
C ALA A 53 -2.83 4.58 -5.37
N ASN A 54 -4.17 4.42 -5.35
CA ASN A 54 -5.10 5.55 -5.35
C ASN A 54 -4.95 6.43 -4.10
N ALA A 55 -4.76 5.85 -2.91
CA ALA A 55 -4.54 6.61 -1.69
C ALA A 55 -3.29 7.51 -1.79
N ILE A 56 -2.17 6.98 -2.30
CA ILE A 56 -0.96 7.78 -2.51
C ILE A 56 -1.21 8.91 -3.51
N GLN A 57 -1.90 8.63 -4.62
CA GLN A 57 -2.26 9.66 -5.59
C GLN A 57 -3.13 10.75 -4.98
N LEU A 58 -4.11 10.40 -4.13
CA LEU A 58 -4.94 11.36 -3.42
C LEU A 58 -4.11 12.26 -2.52
N HIS A 59 -3.16 11.72 -1.73
CA HIS A 59 -2.26 12.54 -0.93
C HIS A 59 -1.47 13.52 -1.79
N GLN A 60 -0.92 13.08 -2.93
CA GLN A 60 -0.19 13.94 -3.85
C GLN A 60 -1.07 15.05 -4.43
N ASP A 61 -2.30 14.72 -4.84
CA ASP A 61 -3.21 15.67 -5.49
C ASP A 61 -3.79 16.68 -4.50
N HIS A 62 -4.09 16.26 -3.27
CA HIS A 62 -4.63 17.14 -2.22
C HIS A 62 -3.57 18.06 -1.62
N ILE A 63 -2.33 17.60 -1.47
CA ILE A 63 -1.26 18.39 -0.82
C ILE A 63 -0.55 19.30 -1.82
N VAL A 64 -0.24 18.79 -3.00
CA VAL A 64 0.57 19.52 -4.00
C VAL A 64 -0.28 20.12 -5.11
N GLY A 65 -1.29 19.38 -5.56
CA GLY A 65 -2.08 19.77 -6.72
C GLY A 65 -1.25 19.77 -8.01
N SER A 66 -1.56 20.74 -8.91
CA SER A 66 -0.89 20.87 -10.21
C SER A 66 0.45 21.60 -10.13
N PHE A 67 0.60 22.56 -9.21
CA PHE A 67 1.81 23.38 -9.07
C PHE A 67 2.08 23.73 -7.62
N PHE A 68 3.35 23.64 -7.23
CA PHE A 68 3.84 24.11 -5.95
C PHE A 68 4.52 25.48 -6.16
N ARG A 69 3.89 26.56 -5.72
CA ARG A 69 4.32 27.93 -5.97
C ARG A 69 4.93 28.58 -4.74
N LEU A 70 5.99 29.37 -4.95
CA LEU A 70 6.51 30.25 -3.92
C LEU A 70 5.63 31.50 -3.81
N SER A 71 5.22 31.85 -2.59
CA SER A 71 4.65 33.15 -2.23
C SER A 71 5.64 33.86 -1.32
N HIS A 72 6.43 34.77 -1.86
CA HIS A 72 7.43 35.51 -1.13
C HIS A 72 6.80 36.74 -0.48
N ARG A 73 6.84 36.82 0.86
CA ARG A 73 6.29 37.93 1.63
C ARG A 73 7.28 38.39 2.69
N PRO A 74 8.29 39.23 2.35
CA PRO A 74 9.26 39.69 3.31
C PRO A 74 8.61 40.66 4.31
N SER A 75 9.08 40.63 5.55
CA SER A 75 8.65 41.58 6.58
C SER A 75 9.32 42.92 6.33
N TRP A 76 8.73 43.73 5.45
CA TRP A 76 9.28 45.00 5.00
C TRP A 76 9.55 45.98 6.16
N ARG A 77 8.71 45.96 7.21
CA ARG A 77 8.90 46.78 8.40
C ARG A 77 10.17 46.40 9.17
N TYR A 78 10.45 45.10 9.28
CA TYR A 78 11.67 44.59 9.94
C TYR A 78 12.92 44.91 9.12
N LEU A 79 12.80 44.84 7.80
CA LEU A 79 13.91 45.13 6.87
C LEU A 79 14.13 46.63 6.69
N GLY A 80 13.24 47.49 7.15
CA GLY A 80 13.38 48.97 7.01
C GLY A 80 13.21 49.48 5.59
N ILE A 81 12.54 48.72 4.71
CA ILE A 81 12.29 49.07 3.29
C ILE A 81 10.85 49.53 3.09
N GLY A 82 10.55 50.19 1.97
CA GLY A 82 9.18 50.58 1.61
C GLY A 82 8.32 49.36 1.22
N GLU A 83 7.01 49.46 1.40
CA GLU A 83 6.07 48.38 1.02
C GLU A 83 6.11 48.10 -0.49
N GLU A 84 6.20 49.13 -1.32
CA GLU A 84 6.27 48.98 -2.78
C GLU A 84 7.60 48.33 -3.22
N GLU A 85 8.69 48.69 -2.56
CA GLU A 85 9.99 48.11 -2.78
C GLU A 85 10.01 46.60 -2.40
N ALA A 86 9.41 46.24 -1.26
CA ALA A 86 9.23 44.87 -0.84
C ALA A 86 8.40 44.04 -1.83
N ARG A 87 7.32 44.65 -2.39
CA ARG A 87 6.51 43.99 -3.42
C ARG A 87 7.26 43.82 -4.75
N ALA A 88 8.10 44.80 -5.15
CA ALA A 88 8.93 44.68 -6.34
C ALA A 88 9.96 43.57 -6.17
N PHE A 89 10.64 43.53 -5.02
CA PHE A 89 11.58 42.49 -4.67
C PHE A 89 10.93 41.08 -4.65
N SER A 90 9.70 40.98 -4.09
CA SER A 90 8.96 39.74 -4.08
C SER A 90 8.69 39.19 -5.48
N ARG A 91 8.30 40.04 -6.41
CA ARG A 91 8.07 39.66 -7.81
C ARG A 91 9.34 39.15 -8.50
N GLU A 92 10.47 39.78 -8.24
CA GLU A 92 11.77 39.34 -8.79
C GLU A 92 12.18 37.96 -8.21
N VAL A 93 12.03 37.77 -6.89
CA VAL A 93 12.31 36.49 -6.23
C VAL A 93 11.38 35.38 -6.73
N GLU A 94 10.10 35.65 -6.87
CA GLU A 94 9.12 34.66 -7.37
C GLU A 94 9.38 34.31 -8.85
N ALA A 95 9.80 35.28 -9.68
CA ALA A 95 10.17 35.02 -11.06
C ALA A 95 11.46 34.17 -11.16
N ALA A 96 12.51 34.53 -10.42
CA ALA A 96 13.74 33.75 -10.35
C ALA A 96 13.51 32.34 -9.80
N TRP A 97 12.63 32.21 -8.78
CA TRP A 97 12.26 30.91 -8.25
C TRP A 97 11.55 30.05 -9.30
N LYS A 98 10.59 30.61 -10.04
CA LYS A 98 9.90 29.87 -11.10
C LYS A 98 10.86 29.37 -12.17
N GLU A 99 11.82 30.19 -12.59
CA GLU A 99 12.84 29.81 -13.56
C GLU A 99 13.75 28.71 -13.02
N PHE A 100 14.10 28.75 -11.73
CA PHE A 100 14.94 27.75 -11.08
C PHE A 100 14.18 26.43 -10.82
N ALA A 101 12.94 26.53 -10.33
CA ALA A 101 12.19 25.41 -9.81
C ALA A 101 11.48 24.58 -10.89
N GLU A 102 11.00 25.25 -11.95
CA GLU A 102 10.19 24.62 -13.01
C GLU A 102 10.92 24.65 -14.38
N ASP A 103 12.25 24.66 -14.36
CA ASP A 103 13.09 24.56 -15.56
C ASP A 103 12.90 23.19 -16.24
N ASP A 104 12.61 23.21 -17.54
CA ASP A 104 12.41 22.01 -18.37
C ASP A 104 13.66 21.10 -18.39
N CYS A 105 14.86 21.66 -18.18
CA CYS A 105 16.10 20.90 -18.05
C CYS A 105 16.28 20.25 -16.68
N CYS A 106 15.33 20.45 -15.76
CA CYS A 106 15.35 19.90 -14.41
C CYS A 106 16.67 20.18 -13.67
N CYS A 107 17.21 21.39 -13.79
CA CYS A 107 18.52 21.73 -13.23
C CYS A 107 18.58 21.72 -11.71
N ILE A 108 17.43 21.83 -11.05
CA ILE A 108 17.27 21.72 -9.61
C ILE A 108 17.53 20.30 -9.09
N ASP A 109 17.28 19.28 -9.91
CA ASP A 109 17.49 17.87 -9.57
C ASP A 109 18.89 17.41 -9.98
N VAL A 110 19.63 16.78 -9.07
CA VAL A 110 20.94 16.17 -9.36
C VAL A 110 20.83 15.12 -10.47
N GLU A 111 19.72 14.36 -10.49
CA GLU A 111 19.45 13.33 -11.50
C GLU A 111 18.86 13.87 -12.80
N ARG A 112 18.51 15.16 -12.85
CA ARG A 112 17.94 15.82 -14.03
C ARG A 112 16.67 15.19 -14.59
N LYS A 113 15.78 14.74 -13.70
CA LYS A 113 14.55 14.03 -14.06
C LYS A 113 13.30 14.78 -13.63
N ARG A 114 13.43 15.70 -12.65
CA ARG A 114 12.27 16.24 -11.92
C ARG A 114 12.39 17.74 -11.78
N THR A 115 11.28 18.45 -12.00
CA THR A 115 11.09 19.82 -11.53
C THR A 115 10.85 19.82 -10.02
N PHE A 116 10.87 20.99 -9.39
CA PHE A 116 10.62 21.10 -7.95
C PHE A 116 9.24 20.57 -7.57
N THR A 117 8.21 20.90 -8.33
CA THR A 117 6.84 20.38 -8.10
C THR A 117 6.81 18.85 -8.15
N MET A 118 7.49 18.23 -9.14
CA MET A 118 7.60 16.75 -9.22
C MET A 118 8.35 16.17 -8.02
N MET A 119 9.42 16.84 -7.54
CA MET A 119 10.16 16.41 -6.35
C MET A 119 9.28 16.46 -5.10
N ILE A 120 8.48 17.51 -4.90
CA ILE A 120 7.56 17.59 -3.76
C ILE A 120 6.47 16.52 -3.87
N ARG A 121 5.91 16.25 -5.07
CA ARG A 121 4.94 15.15 -5.26
C ARG A 121 5.55 13.79 -4.90
N GLU A 122 6.77 13.52 -5.34
CA GLU A 122 7.50 12.31 -4.96
C GLU A 122 7.77 12.26 -3.45
N GLY A 123 8.14 13.40 -2.85
CA GLY A 123 8.34 13.50 -1.40
C GLY A 123 7.09 13.18 -0.60
N VAL A 124 5.92 13.70 -1.01
CA VAL A 124 4.63 13.39 -0.39
C VAL A 124 4.31 11.89 -0.50
N ALA A 125 4.55 11.29 -1.66
CA ALA A 125 4.38 9.86 -1.83
C ALA A 125 5.31 9.07 -0.89
N MET A 126 6.62 9.37 -0.87
CA MET A 126 7.59 8.72 0.02
C MET A 126 7.20 8.86 1.48
N HIS A 127 6.76 10.04 1.91
CA HIS A 127 6.29 10.26 3.26
C HIS A 127 5.09 9.37 3.59
N ALA A 128 4.13 9.22 2.69
CA ALA A 128 2.96 8.40 2.91
C ALA A 128 3.31 6.90 3.01
N PHE A 129 4.06 6.33 2.05
CA PHE A 129 4.28 4.87 2.04
C PHE A 129 5.57 4.39 2.75
N ASN A 130 6.53 5.29 3.05
CA ASN A 130 7.69 4.97 3.90
C ASN A 130 7.66 5.66 5.26
N GLY A 131 6.74 6.63 5.48
CA GLY A 131 6.64 7.41 6.71
C GLY A 131 7.59 8.59 6.80
N GLU A 132 8.51 8.72 5.85
CA GLU A 132 9.57 9.73 5.86
C GLU A 132 10.12 10.00 4.47
N LEU A 133 10.81 11.11 4.32
CA LEU A 133 11.57 11.41 3.12
C LEU A 133 12.92 12.02 3.48
N PHE A 134 13.90 11.82 2.60
CA PHE A 134 15.23 12.38 2.71
C PHE A 134 15.60 13.16 1.46
N VAL A 135 16.15 14.35 1.67
CA VAL A 135 16.62 15.21 0.59
C VAL A 135 18.05 15.67 0.90
N GLN A 136 18.97 15.42 0.00
CA GLN A 136 20.32 15.92 0.06
C GLN A 136 20.43 17.22 -0.73
N ALA A 137 20.88 18.29 -0.10
CA ALA A 137 21.24 19.53 -0.77
C ALA A 137 22.70 19.44 -1.26
N THR A 138 22.90 19.69 -2.54
CA THR A 138 24.21 19.66 -3.20
C THR A 138 24.49 20.96 -3.93
N TRP A 139 25.69 21.12 -4.43
CA TRP A 139 26.12 22.31 -5.12
C TRP A 139 26.81 21.96 -6.45
N ASP A 140 26.23 22.43 -7.57
CA ASP A 140 26.85 22.27 -8.90
C ASP A 140 28.00 23.29 -9.07
N THR A 141 29.18 22.79 -9.36
CA THR A 141 30.37 23.59 -9.58
C THR A 141 30.56 24.03 -11.04
N SER A 142 29.66 23.59 -11.93
CA SER A 142 29.73 23.91 -13.36
C SER A 142 29.62 25.41 -13.59
N PRO A 143 30.56 26.04 -14.33
CA PRO A 143 30.59 27.50 -14.49
C PRO A 143 29.43 28.05 -15.34
N SER A 144 28.82 27.23 -16.16
CA SER A 144 27.72 27.60 -17.06
C SER A 144 26.33 27.69 -16.38
N ARG A 145 26.26 27.48 -15.06
CA ARG A 145 25.01 27.46 -14.35
C ARG A 145 24.67 28.77 -13.67
N LEU A 146 23.45 29.28 -13.93
CA LEU A 146 22.92 30.43 -13.22
C LEU A 146 22.66 30.11 -11.76
N PHE A 147 21.92 28.99 -11.55
CA PHE A 147 21.62 28.46 -10.21
C PHE A 147 22.46 27.21 -9.95
N ARG A 148 23.14 27.17 -8.82
CA ARG A 148 24.09 26.11 -8.47
C ARG A 148 23.57 25.16 -7.40
N THR A 149 22.53 25.55 -6.65
CA THR A 149 21.91 24.69 -5.67
C THR A 149 21.14 23.58 -6.36
N GLN A 150 21.37 22.36 -5.93
CA GLN A 150 20.65 21.18 -6.43
C GLN A 150 20.17 20.32 -5.26
N PHE A 151 19.12 19.57 -5.50
CA PHE A 151 18.57 18.63 -4.54
C PHE A 151 18.62 17.22 -5.11
N ARG A 152 18.85 16.25 -4.24
CA ARG A 152 18.81 14.85 -4.56
C ARG A 152 17.81 14.17 -3.62
N MET A 153 16.77 13.56 -4.18
CA MET A 153 15.86 12.70 -3.41
C MET A 153 16.60 11.40 -3.05
N VAL A 154 16.58 11.05 -1.78
CA VAL A 154 17.23 9.83 -1.27
C VAL A 154 16.18 8.90 -0.71
N SER A 155 16.08 7.71 -1.28
CA SER A 155 15.11 6.72 -0.79
C SER A 155 15.42 6.33 0.66
N PRO A 156 14.39 6.29 1.54
CA PRO A 156 14.53 5.85 2.93
C PRO A 156 15.19 4.47 3.08
N LYS A 157 15.08 3.61 2.09
CA LYS A 157 15.70 2.28 2.04
C LYS A 157 17.23 2.30 1.95
N ARG A 158 17.79 3.41 1.48
CA ARG A 158 19.25 3.61 1.41
C ARG A 158 19.83 4.03 2.74
N ILE A 159 19.00 4.42 3.70
CA ILE A 159 19.44 4.84 5.04
C ILE A 159 19.40 3.61 5.94
N SER A 160 20.59 3.12 6.31
CA SER A 160 20.74 1.94 7.17
C SER A 160 22.05 1.99 7.93
N ASN A 161 22.15 1.22 9.00
CA ASN A 161 23.40 1.13 9.75
C ASN A 161 24.53 0.56 8.89
N PRO A 162 25.74 1.13 8.94
CA PRO A 162 26.86 0.62 8.16
C PRO A 162 27.17 -0.82 8.54
N ASN A 163 27.54 -1.64 7.55
CA ASN A 163 27.82 -3.06 7.69
C ASN A 163 26.68 -3.89 8.31
N ASN A 164 25.43 -3.42 8.20
CA ASN A 164 24.24 -4.04 8.79
C ASN A 164 24.38 -4.32 10.30
N THR A 165 25.09 -3.45 11.01
CA THR A 165 25.21 -3.53 12.47
C THR A 165 23.86 -3.25 13.14
N GLY A 166 23.65 -3.85 14.31
CA GLY A 166 22.46 -3.57 15.11
C GLY A 166 22.40 -2.10 15.58
N ASP A 167 21.21 -1.67 16.00
CA ASP A 167 21.01 -0.34 16.54
C ASP A 167 21.79 -0.15 17.85
N SER A 168 22.32 1.04 18.02
CA SER A 168 23.08 1.45 19.20
C SER A 168 22.49 2.73 19.79
N ARG A 169 22.99 3.13 20.96
CA ARG A 169 22.56 4.38 21.62
C ARG A 169 22.69 5.59 20.69
N ASN A 170 23.78 5.65 19.89
CA ASN A 170 24.13 6.82 19.09
C ASN A 170 23.89 6.63 17.58
N CYS A 171 23.46 5.45 17.15
CA CYS A 171 23.15 5.16 15.74
C CYS A 171 21.97 4.19 15.66
N ARG A 172 20.86 4.65 15.11
CA ARG A 172 19.63 3.86 14.98
C ARG A 172 19.14 3.93 13.54
N ALA A 173 18.97 2.76 12.93
CA ALA A 173 18.51 2.61 11.56
C ALA A 173 19.16 3.58 10.55
N GLY A 174 20.50 3.78 10.69
CA GLY A 174 21.29 4.65 9.81
C GLY A 174 21.31 6.14 10.18
N VAL A 175 20.64 6.54 11.23
CA VAL A 175 20.66 7.91 11.74
C VAL A 175 21.58 8.00 12.95
N GLN A 176 22.63 8.83 12.83
CA GLN A 176 23.52 9.13 13.96
C GLN A 176 22.92 10.25 14.80
N ILE A 177 22.75 10.00 16.10
CA ILE A 177 22.15 10.93 17.06
C ILE A 177 23.15 11.30 18.15
N ASN A 178 22.95 12.48 18.73
CA ASN A 178 23.69 12.90 19.92
C ASN A 178 22.96 12.42 21.21
N ASP A 179 23.53 12.75 22.39
CA ASP A 179 22.96 12.40 23.69
C ASP A 179 21.59 13.07 23.95
N SER A 180 21.26 14.14 23.24
CA SER A 180 19.96 14.83 23.32
C SER A 180 18.94 14.28 22.30
N GLY A 181 19.28 13.23 21.52
CA GLY A 181 18.40 12.66 20.51
C GLY A 181 18.40 13.41 19.17
N ALA A 182 19.17 14.50 19.01
CA ALA A 182 19.22 15.23 17.76
C ALA A 182 20.09 14.52 16.72
N ALA A 183 19.60 14.44 15.47
CA ALA A 183 20.33 13.85 14.36
C ALA A 183 21.57 14.69 14.03
N LEU A 184 22.75 14.06 14.00
CA LEU A 184 24.03 14.63 13.59
C LEU A 184 24.30 14.40 12.11
N GLY A 185 23.94 13.25 11.60
CA GLY A 185 24.16 12.83 10.23
C GLY A 185 23.54 11.49 9.91
N TYR A 186 23.70 11.05 8.69
CA TYR A 186 23.01 9.90 8.13
C TYR A 186 24.00 9.02 7.36
N TYR A 187 23.88 7.71 7.53
CA TYR A 187 24.60 6.72 6.75
C TYR A 187 23.77 6.33 5.53
N VAL A 188 24.25 6.72 4.36
CA VAL A 188 23.58 6.48 3.07
C VAL A 188 24.33 5.38 2.32
N SER A 189 23.65 4.30 1.97
CA SER A 189 24.21 3.26 1.11
C SER A 189 24.40 3.79 -0.33
N GLU A 190 25.58 3.59 -0.90
CA GLU A 190 25.90 4.03 -2.26
C GLU A 190 25.22 3.16 -3.31
N ASP A 191 25.08 1.85 -3.07
CA ASP A 191 24.63 0.86 -4.03
C ASP A 191 23.09 0.62 -4.09
N GLY A 192 22.33 1.54 -3.55
CA GLY A 192 20.89 1.65 -3.77
C GLY A 192 19.99 0.60 -3.13
N TYR A 193 20.39 -0.64 -2.93
CA TYR A 193 19.57 -1.68 -2.32
C TYR A 193 20.40 -2.69 -1.52
N PRO A 194 19.88 -3.20 -0.38
CA PRO A 194 20.47 -4.33 0.30
C PRO A 194 20.44 -5.55 -0.64
N GLY A 195 21.56 -5.92 -1.22
CA GLY A 195 21.73 -6.99 -2.18
C GLY A 195 23.09 -7.67 -2.03
N TRP A 196 23.43 -8.52 -2.93
CA TRP A 196 24.50 -9.51 -2.92
C TRP A 196 25.94 -8.97 -2.94
N MET A 197 26.14 -7.64 -3.01
CA MET A 197 27.46 -7.05 -3.02
C MET A 197 27.79 -6.36 -1.69
N PRO A 198 29.07 -6.25 -1.32
CA PRO A 198 29.49 -5.49 -0.15
C PRO A 198 29.03 -4.04 -0.31
N GLN A 199 28.10 -3.62 0.54
CA GLN A 199 27.56 -2.28 0.52
C GLN A 199 28.59 -1.31 1.07
N LYS A 200 28.69 -0.17 0.43
CA LYS A 200 29.48 0.95 0.92
C LYS A 200 28.53 2.04 1.42
N TRP A 201 28.80 2.54 2.63
CA TRP A 201 28.04 3.63 3.22
C TRP A 201 28.87 4.91 3.22
N THR A 202 28.22 5.99 2.85
CA THR A 202 28.77 7.34 3.00
C THR A 202 28.03 8.05 4.12
N TRP A 203 28.78 8.56 5.10
CA TRP A 203 28.20 9.38 6.14
C TRP A 203 28.03 10.82 5.63
N ILE A 204 26.82 11.36 5.75
CA ILE A 204 26.47 12.70 5.34
C ILE A 204 26.01 13.48 6.58
N PRO A 205 26.66 14.63 6.90
CA PRO A 205 26.24 15.44 8.03
C PRO A 205 24.86 16.07 7.76
N ARG A 206 24.07 16.26 8.82
CA ARG A 206 22.80 16.99 8.74
C ARG A 206 23.04 18.44 8.31
N GLU A 207 24.08 19.08 8.87
CA GLU A 207 24.42 20.47 8.63
C GLU A 207 25.89 20.61 8.28
N LEU A 208 26.19 21.54 7.37
CA LEU A 208 27.56 21.94 7.04
C LEU A 208 28.10 22.94 8.09
N PRO A 209 29.43 23.11 8.18
CA PRO A 209 30.01 24.21 8.94
C PRO A 209 29.36 25.54 8.50
N GLY A 210 28.79 26.26 9.45
CA GLY A 210 27.98 27.46 9.19
C GLY A 210 26.47 27.30 9.26
N GLY A 211 25.98 26.11 9.63
CA GLY A 211 24.56 25.85 9.95
C GLY A 211 23.64 25.65 8.72
N ARG A 212 24.23 25.54 7.51
CA ARG A 212 23.44 25.24 6.31
C ARG A 212 23.09 23.76 6.25
N ALA A 213 21.79 23.45 6.07
CA ALA A 213 21.34 22.08 5.91
C ALA A 213 22.01 21.40 4.70
N SER A 214 22.61 20.24 4.92
CA SER A 214 23.19 19.37 3.91
C SER A 214 22.28 18.18 3.61
N PHE A 215 21.65 17.66 4.66
CA PHE A 215 20.74 16.53 4.54
C PHE A 215 19.47 16.81 5.33
N ILE A 216 18.35 16.82 4.66
CA ILE A 216 17.04 17.14 5.20
C ILE A 216 16.30 15.84 5.40
N HIS A 217 15.86 15.57 6.64
CA HIS A 217 15.02 14.45 7.00
C HIS A 217 13.66 14.98 7.46
N VAL A 218 12.61 14.59 6.79
CA VAL A 218 11.23 15.00 7.09
C VAL A 218 10.41 13.78 7.44
N PHE A 219 9.86 13.77 8.64
CA PHE A 219 8.90 12.79 9.13
C PHE A 219 8.08 13.41 10.25
N GLU A 220 6.95 12.81 10.58
CA GLU A 220 6.09 13.24 11.68
C GLU A 220 6.34 12.35 12.90
N PRO A 221 6.97 12.87 13.96
CA PRO A 221 7.19 12.07 15.17
C PRO A 221 5.88 11.89 15.94
N VAL A 222 5.61 10.68 16.37
CA VAL A 222 4.46 10.35 17.24
C VAL A 222 4.78 10.65 18.70
N GLU A 223 6.03 10.38 19.10
CA GLU A 223 6.55 10.61 20.46
C GLU A 223 7.99 11.12 20.40
N ASP A 224 8.47 11.64 21.54
CA ASP A 224 9.87 12.02 21.70
C ASP A 224 10.80 10.80 21.57
N GLY A 225 12.02 11.04 21.13
CA GLY A 225 13.03 9.99 20.93
C GLY A 225 12.84 9.11 19.72
N GLN A 226 11.80 9.33 18.90
CA GLN A 226 11.60 8.64 17.63
C GLN A 226 12.66 9.07 16.61
N THR A 227 13.31 8.08 15.96
CA THR A 227 14.42 8.33 15.02
C THR A 227 14.00 8.22 13.57
N ARG A 228 13.01 7.38 13.24
CA ARG A 228 12.53 7.13 11.88
C ARG A 228 11.01 7.30 11.80
N GLY A 229 10.51 7.66 10.61
CA GLY A 229 9.08 7.83 10.37
C GLY A 229 8.33 6.50 10.23
N ALA A 230 7.05 6.48 10.63
CA ALA A 230 6.16 5.34 10.44
C ALA A 230 5.23 5.59 9.24
N ASN A 231 5.11 4.61 8.33
CA ASN A 231 4.23 4.77 7.17
C ASN A 231 2.74 4.67 7.56
N VAL A 232 1.88 5.30 6.76
CA VAL A 232 0.43 5.36 7.03
C VAL A 232 -0.26 3.99 6.92
N PHE A 233 0.35 3.03 6.23
CA PHE A 233 -0.24 1.71 6.00
C PHE A 233 -0.16 0.77 7.19
N TYR A 234 0.70 1.04 8.19
CA TYR A 234 0.85 0.12 9.34
C TYR A 234 -0.46 -0.25 10.00
N SER A 235 -1.38 0.72 10.14
CA SER A 235 -2.67 0.51 10.80
C SER A 235 -3.69 -0.28 9.98
N VAL A 236 -3.51 -0.37 8.66
CA VAL A 236 -4.50 -0.95 7.72
C VAL A 236 -3.93 -2.04 6.82
N MET A 237 -2.65 -2.35 6.94
CA MET A 237 -1.93 -3.27 6.07
C MET A 237 -2.54 -4.68 6.08
N GLU A 238 -2.94 -5.15 7.25
CA GLU A 238 -3.58 -6.45 7.41
C GLU A 238 -4.96 -6.48 6.74
N GLN A 239 -5.77 -5.44 6.97
CA GLN A 239 -7.11 -5.31 6.39
C GLN A 239 -7.06 -5.20 4.87
N MET A 240 -6.08 -4.49 4.33
CA MET A 240 -5.87 -4.43 2.88
C MET A 240 -5.55 -5.80 2.29
N LYS A 241 -4.71 -6.60 2.98
CA LYS A 241 -4.41 -7.95 2.53
C LYS A 241 -5.59 -8.90 2.66
N MET A 242 -6.41 -8.73 3.70
CA MET A 242 -7.67 -9.45 3.85
C MET A 242 -8.67 -9.09 2.73
N LEU A 243 -8.75 -7.82 2.35
CA LEU A 243 -9.59 -7.37 1.23
C LEU A 243 -9.18 -8.00 -0.09
N ASP A 244 -7.88 -8.02 -0.41
CA ASP A 244 -7.34 -8.71 -1.59
C ASP A 244 -7.76 -10.19 -1.62
N THR A 245 -7.61 -10.87 -0.48
CA THR A 245 -7.95 -12.30 -0.36
C THR A 245 -9.45 -12.50 -0.54
N LEU A 246 -10.27 -11.64 0.05
CA LEU A 246 -11.73 -11.69 -0.05
C LEU A 246 -12.19 -11.51 -1.51
N GLN A 247 -11.68 -10.49 -2.21
CA GLN A 247 -12.00 -10.24 -3.61
C GLN A 247 -11.58 -11.39 -4.53
N ASN A 248 -10.37 -11.92 -4.34
CA ASN A 248 -9.87 -13.07 -5.09
C ASN A 248 -10.71 -14.34 -4.85
N THR A 249 -11.11 -14.60 -3.60
CA THR A 249 -11.93 -15.75 -3.24
C THR A 249 -13.33 -15.63 -3.86
N GLN A 250 -13.92 -14.43 -3.85
CA GLN A 250 -15.21 -14.17 -4.49
C GLN A 250 -15.15 -14.38 -6.01
N LEU A 251 -14.11 -13.85 -6.65
CA LEU A 251 -13.87 -14.05 -8.08
C LEU A 251 -13.73 -15.55 -8.41
N GLN A 252 -12.93 -16.28 -7.64
CA GLN A 252 -12.78 -17.73 -7.81
C GLN A 252 -14.12 -18.47 -7.60
N SER A 253 -14.89 -18.08 -6.57
CA SER A 253 -16.23 -18.65 -6.33
C SER A 253 -17.17 -18.40 -7.51
N ALA A 254 -17.17 -17.18 -8.07
CA ALA A 254 -17.97 -16.84 -9.23
C ALA A 254 -17.56 -17.66 -10.48
N ILE A 255 -16.26 -17.84 -10.70
CA ILE A 255 -15.73 -18.68 -11.80
C ILE A 255 -16.17 -20.14 -11.63
N VAL A 256 -15.99 -20.69 -10.42
CA VAL A 256 -16.42 -22.07 -10.10
C VAL A 256 -17.92 -22.23 -10.29
N LYS A 257 -18.74 -21.30 -9.77
CA LYS A 257 -20.20 -21.31 -9.99
C LYS A 257 -20.58 -21.25 -11.46
N ALA A 258 -19.87 -20.45 -12.24
CA ALA A 258 -20.10 -20.35 -13.69
C ALA A 258 -19.72 -21.66 -14.44
N MET A 259 -18.72 -22.40 -13.92
CA MET A 259 -18.32 -23.69 -14.51
C MET A 259 -19.27 -24.83 -14.14
N TYR A 260 -19.87 -24.80 -12.94
CA TYR A 260 -20.73 -25.84 -12.42
C TYR A 260 -22.24 -25.47 -12.45
N ALA A 261 -22.62 -24.56 -13.36
CA ALA A 261 -24.01 -24.13 -13.50
C ALA A 261 -24.99 -25.24 -13.94
N ALA A 262 -24.49 -26.45 -14.21
CA ALA A 262 -25.31 -27.57 -14.65
C ALA A 262 -24.94 -28.85 -13.87
N THR A 263 -25.88 -29.39 -13.15
CA THR A 263 -25.78 -30.74 -12.58
C THR A 263 -26.73 -31.68 -13.34
N ILE A 264 -26.23 -32.87 -13.64
CA ILE A 264 -27.02 -33.92 -14.28
C ILE A 264 -27.61 -34.77 -13.16
N GLU A 265 -28.93 -34.76 -13.02
CA GLU A 265 -29.65 -35.62 -12.11
C GLU A 265 -30.19 -36.83 -12.93
N SER A 266 -29.84 -38.05 -12.54
CA SER A 266 -30.36 -39.27 -13.11
C SER A 266 -31.43 -39.85 -12.20
N GLU A 267 -32.57 -40.27 -12.77
CA GLU A 267 -33.64 -40.94 -12.01
C GLU A 267 -33.28 -42.36 -11.55
N LEU A 268 -32.09 -42.85 -11.89
CA LEU A 268 -31.60 -44.13 -11.36
C LEU A 268 -31.30 -43.98 -9.87
N ASP A 269 -32.15 -44.52 -9.02
CA ASP A 269 -31.93 -44.63 -7.61
C ASP A 269 -30.63 -45.40 -7.35
N THR A 270 -29.72 -44.75 -6.57
CA THR A 270 -28.42 -45.32 -6.20
C THR A 270 -28.57 -46.74 -5.58
N GLN A 271 -29.67 -46.98 -4.91
CA GLN A 271 -30.00 -48.25 -4.29
C GLN A 271 -30.32 -49.33 -5.32
N SER A 272 -31.10 -49.01 -6.33
CA SER A 272 -31.41 -49.89 -7.46
C SER A 272 -30.17 -50.20 -8.30
N ALA A 273 -29.27 -49.24 -8.49
CA ALA A 273 -28.00 -49.46 -9.15
C ALA A 273 -27.04 -50.33 -8.34
N MET A 274 -27.03 -50.14 -7.01
CA MET A 274 -26.22 -50.95 -6.10
C MET A 274 -26.75 -52.37 -5.97
N ASP A 275 -28.06 -52.58 -5.89
CA ASP A 275 -28.74 -53.89 -5.84
C ASP A 275 -28.52 -54.65 -7.17
N PHE A 276 -28.51 -53.94 -8.30
CA PHE A 276 -28.19 -54.49 -9.60
C PHE A 276 -26.73 -54.93 -9.69
N ILE A 277 -25.81 -54.19 -9.13
CA ILE A 277 -24.35 -54.47 -9.07
C ILE A 277 -24.07 -55.64 -8.08
N LEU A 278 -24.73 -55.63 -6.91
CA LEU A 278 -24.54 -56.64 -5.88
C LEU A 278 -25.27 -57.95 -6.17
N GLY A 279 -26.36 -57.89 -6.96
CA GLY A 279 -27.13 -59.06 -7.39
C GLY A 279 -26.54 -59.83 -8.61
N ALA A 280 -25.51 -59.27 -9.25
CA ALA A 280 -24.89 -59.89 -10.42
C ALA A 280 -23.96 -61.08 -10.04
N ASN A 281 -24.53 -62.23 -9.85
CA ASN A 281 -23.82 -63.46 -9.47
C ASN A 281 -23.22 -64.24 -10.65
N SER A 282 -23.45 -63.81 -11.89
CA SER A 282 -22.92 -64.48 -13.06
C SER A 282 -21.93 -63.59 -13.85
N GLN A 283 -20.91 -64.22 -14.45
CA GLN A 283 -19.86 -63.52 -15.21
C GLN A 283 -20.45 -62.79 -16.46
N GLU A 284 -21.50 -63.37 -17.06
CA GLU A 284 -22.23 -62.75 -18.17
C GLU A 284 -22.95 -61.47 -17.82
N GLN A 285 -23.45 -61.35 -16.59
CA GLN A 285 -24.11 -60.10 -16.12
C GLN A 285 -23.09 -58.98 -15.87
N ARG A 286 -21.90 -59.32 -15.36
CA ARG A 286 -20.79 -58.39 -15.20
C ARG A 286 -20.27 -57.85 -16.54
N GLU A 287 -20.18 -58.71 -17.55
CA GLU A 287 -19.74 -58.34 -18.90
C GLU A 287 -20.76 -57.42 -19.57
N ARG A 288 -22.07 -57.68 -19.41
CA ARG A 288 -23.14 -56.82 -19.91
C ARG A 288 -23.14 -55.45 -19.20
N LEU A 289 -22.86 -55.42 -17.90
CA LEU A 289 -22.81 -54.17 -17.11
C LEU A 289 -21.58 -53.32 -17.51
N THR A 290 -20.42 -53.99 -17.72
CA THR A 290 -19.21 -53.32 -18.15
C THR A 290 -19.38 -52.77 -19.58
N GLY A 291 -20.05 -53.53 -20.47
CA GLY A 291 -20.42 -53.09 -21.80
C GLY A 291 -21.32 -51.86 -21.78
N TRP A 292 -22.38 -51.88 -20.96
CA TRP A 292 -23.31 -50.76 -20.81
C TRP A 292 -22.68 -49.51 -20.21
N ILE A 293 -21.83 -49.63 -19.18
CA ILE A 293 -21.04 -48.53 -18.64
C ILE A 293 -20.07 -47.96 -19.71
N GLY A 294 -19.47 -48.84 -20.51
CA GLY A 294 -18.64 -48.46 -21.63
C GLY A 294 -19.40 -47.68 -22.71
N GLU A 295 -20.61 -48.08 -23.04
CA GLU A 295 -21.50 -47.41 -24.00
C GLU A 295 -21.94 -46.02 -23.45
N ILE A 296 -22.27 -45.89 -22.17
CA ILE A 296 -22.59 -44.63 -21.52
C ILE A 296 -21.37 -43.69 -21.57
N ALA A 297 -20.19 -44.17 -21.21
CA ALA A 297 -18.97 -43.38 -21.23
C ALA A 297 -18.63 -42.93 -22.67
N ALA A 298 -18.81 -43.81 -23.65
CA ALA A 298 -18.63 -43.48 -25.07
C ALA A 298 -19.63 -42.44 -25.56
N TYR A 299 -20.91 -42.55 -25.15
CA TYR A 299 -21.95 -41.59 -25.48
C TYR A 299 -21.64 -40.21 -24.95
N TYR A 300 -21.26 -40.06 -23.69
CA TYR A 300 -20.87 -38.78 -23.13
C TYR A 300 -19.57 -38.22 -23.71
N ALA A 301 -18.66 -39.07 -24.17
CA ALA A 301 -17.44 -38.66 -24.83
C ALA A 301 -17.67 -38.19 -26.30
N ALA A 302 -18.67 -38.74 -26.97
CA ALA A 302 -18.88 -38.53 -28.43
C ALA A 302 -19.68 -37.27 -28.79
N ALA A 303 -20.43 -36.66 -27.85
CA ALA A 303 -21.36 -35.56 -28.18
C ALA A 303 -21.15 -34.30 -27.29
N PRO A 304 -20.02 -33.58 -27.39
CA PRO A 304 -19.90 -32.32 -26.67
C PRO A 304 -20.59 -31.19 -27.45
N VAL A 305 -21.78 -30.79 -27.04
CA VAL A 305 -22.39 -29.55 -27.53
C VAL A 305 -21.70 -28.38 -26.83
N ARG A 306 -21.09 -27.48 -27.57
CA ARG A 306 -20.47 -26.25 -27.05
C ARG A 306 -21.41 -25.08 -27.24
N LEU A 307 -21.89 -24.47 -26.17
CA LEU A 307 -22.61 -23.20 -26.17
C LEU A 307 -21.77 -22.13 -25.46
N GLY A 308 -21.34 -21.12 -26.20
CA GLY A 308 -20.58 -20.01 -25.60
C GLY A 308 -19.29 -20.38 -24.89
N GLY A 309 -18.62 -21.49 -25.25
CA GLY A 309 -17.39 -21.96 -24.60
C GLY A 309 -17.61 -23.01 -23.49
N ALA A 310 -18.84 -23.21 -23.02
CA ALA A 310 -19.17 -24.26 -22.08
C ALA A 310 -19.54 -25.57 -22.81
N LYS A 311 -19.02 -26.71 -22.33
CA LYS A 311 -19.46 -28.02 -22.80
C LYS A 311 -20.80 -28.35 -22.15
N VAL A 312 -21.86 -28.44 -22.96
CA VAL A 312 -23.16 -28.96 -22.51
C VAL A 312 -23.19 -30.44 -22.89
N PRO A 313 -23.23 -31.38 -21.94
CA PRO A 313 -23.33 -32.79 -22.27
C PRO A 313 -24.73 -33.08 -22.86
N HIS A 314 -24.79 -33.91 -23.91
CA HIS A 314 -26.04 -34.42 -24.42
C HIS A 314 -26.55 -35.50 -23.45
N LEU A 315 -27.73 -35.30 -22.88
CA LEU A 315 -28.28 -36.17 -21.86
C LEU A 315 -28.88 -37.44 -22.43
N MET A 316 -28.79 -38.54 -21.68
CA MET A 316 -29.52 -39.78 -22.00
C MET A 316 -31.01 -39.64 -21.71
N PRO A 317 -31.87 -40.44 -22.34
CA PRO A 317 -33.29 -40.50 -22.00
C PRO A 317 -33.43 -40.93 -20.53
N GLY A 318 -34.07 -40.11 -19.72
CA GLY A 318 -34.26 -40.30 -18.25
C GLY A 318 -33.35 -39.42 -17.38
N ASP A 319 -32.34 -38.74 -17.99
CA ASP A 319 -31.53 -37.79 -17.26
C ASP A 319 -32.16 -36.39 -17.34
N SER A 320 -32.22 -35.65 -16.25
CA SER A 320 -32.64 -34.26 -16.23
C SER A 320 -31.45 -33.34 -15.97
N LEU A 321 -31.37 -32.25 -16.72
CA LEU A 321 -30.41 -31.18 -16.48
C LEU A 321 -31.02 -30.17 -15.51
N ASN A 322 -30.58 -30.21 -14.28
CA ASN A 322 -30.95 -29.20 -13.31
C ASN A 322 -29.93 -28.02 -13.42
N LEU A 323 -30.35 -26.97 -14.09
CA LEU A 323 -29.62 -25.70 -14.09
C LEU A 323 -29.83 -25.05 -12.73
N GLN A 324 -28.97 -25.32 -11.77
CA GLN A 324 -28.89 -24.51 -10.58
C GLN A 324 -28.38 -23.14 -11.04
N THR A 325 -29.31 -22.24 -11.37
CA THR A 325 -29.01 -20.82 -11.41
C THR A 325 -28.43 -20.50 -10.04
N ALA A 326 -27.12 -20.21 -10.01
CA ALA A 326 -26.52 -19.65 -8.83
C ALA A 326 -27.35 -18.43 -8.48
N GLN A 327 -28.25 -18.56 -7.48
CA GLN A 327 -28.88 -17.40 -6.90
C GLN A 327 -27.73 -16.53 -6.45
N ASP A 328 -27.62 -15.41 -7.11
CA ASP A 328 -26.66 -14.34 -6.77
C ASP A 328 -27.22 -13.69 -5.49
N THR A 329 -27.23 -14.48 -4.43
CA THR A 329 -27.42 -13.98 -3.10
C THR A 329 -26.12 -13.23 -2.82
N ASP A 330 -26.17 -11.92 -3.00
CA ASP A 330 -25.23 -10.99 -2.36
C ASP A 330 -25.40 -11.20 -0.85
N ASN A 331 -24.73 -12.23 -0.33
CA ASN A 331 -24.77 -12.63 1.08
C ASN A 331 -24.14 -11.58 2.01
N GLY A 332 -24.40 -10.28 1.73
CA GLY A 332 -23.79 -9.18 2.47
C GLY A 332 -22.34 -8.91 2.09
N TYR A 333 -21.82 -9.52 1.00
CA TYR A 333 -20.45 -9.31 0.53
C TYR A 333 -20.19 -7.83 0.24
N SER A 334 -21.07 -7.18 -0.52
CA SER A 334 -20.88 -5.77 -0.89
C SER A 334 -20.92 -4.83 0.33
N VAL A 335 -21.77 -5.13 1.31
CA VAL A 335 -21.85 -4.37 2.57
C VAL A 335 -20.61 -4.59 3.42
N PHE A 336 -20.09 -5.82 3.50
CA PHE A 336 -18.88 -6.16 4.23
C PHE A 336 -17.65 -5.51 3.57
N GLU A 337 -17.52 -5.61 2.25
CA GLU A 337 -16.45 -4.97 1.49
C GLU A 337 -16.45 -3.44 1.70
N GLN A 338 -17.62 -2.80 1.62
CA GLN A 338 -17.76 -1.36 1.90
C GLN A 338 -17.34 -1.01 3.33
N SER A 339 -17.71 -1.84 4.32
CA SER A 339 -17.32 -1.61 5.71
C SER A 339 -15.82 -1.70 5.89
N LEU A 340 -15.17 -2.67 5.24
CA LEU A 340 -13.72 -2.85 5.27
C LEU A 340 -12.99 -1.69 4.56
N LEU A 341 -13.49 -1.25 3.41
CA LEU A 341 -12.97 -0.10 2.68
C LEU A 341 -13.10 1.21 3.48
N ARG A 342 -14.20 1.41 4.23
CA ARG A 342 -14.35 2.56 5.13
C ARG A 342 -13.32 2.55 6.25
N TYR A 343 -13.05 1.40 6.83
CA TYR A 343 -12.00 1.24 7.84
C TYR A 343 -10.62 1.59 7.27
N ILE A 344 -10.30 1.05 6.09
CA ILE A 344 -9.04 1.32 5.39
C ILE A 344 -8.91 2.81 5.06
N ALA A 345 -9.98 3.43 4.52
CA ALA A 345 -9.99 4.85 4.18
C ALA A 345 -9.73 5.74 5.41
N ALA A 346 -10.37 5.42 6.54
CA ALA A 346 -10.16 6.12 7.80
C ALA A 346 -8.69 6.03 8.27
N GLY A 347 -8.07 4.86 8.17
CA GLY A 347 -6.67 4.66 8.54
C GLY A 347 -5.67 5.33 7.60
N LEU A 348 -6.04 5.53 6.33
CA LEU A 348 -5.22 6.23 5.33
C LEU A 348 -5.48 7.75 5.30
N GLY A 349 -6.42 8.26 6.10
CA GLY A 349 -6.75 9.69 6.15
C GLY A 349 -7.45 10.23 4.90
N VAL A 350 -8.17 9.38 4.18
CA VAL A 350 -8.95 9.74 2.98
C VAL A 350 -10.42 9.36 3.15
N SER A 351 -11.33 9.95 2.39
CA SER A 351 -12.74 9.53 2.44
C SER A 351 -12.95 8.20 1.70
N TYR A 352 -13.96 7.45 2.12
CA TYR A 352 -14.35 6.19 1.47
C TYR A 352 -14.64 6.40 -0.02
N GLU A 353 -15.36 7.46 -0.36
CA GLU A 353 -15.76 7.79 -1.73
C GLU A 353 -14.54 8.06 -2.62
N GLN A 354 -13.56 8.78 -2.10
CA GLN A 354 -12.31 9.06 -2.80
C GLN A 354 -11.46 7.79 -2.97
N LEU A 355 -11.36 6.95 -1.93
CA LEU A 355 -10.60 5.70 -1.98
C LEU A 355 -11.22 4.70 -2.93
N SER A 356 -12.54 4.48 -2.83
CA SER A 356 -13.28 3.50 -3.64
C SER A 356 -13.65 4.02 -5.04
N ARG A 357 -13.55 5.33 -5.27
CA ARG A 357 -14.08 6.04 -6.46
C ARG A 357 -15.58 5.83 -6.66
N ASN A 358 -16.31 5.51 -5.58
CA ASN A 358 -17.76 5.31 -5.61
C ASN A 358 -18.47 6.56 -5.08
N TYR A 359 -18.93 7.38 -6.00
CA TYR A 359 -19.64 8.63 -5.71
C TYR A 359 -21.17 8.50 -5.83
N ALA A 360 -21.71 7.28 -5.96
CA ALA A 360 -23.13 7.06 -6.23
C ALA A 360 -24.07 7.61 -5.13
N GLN A 361 -23.59 7.73 -3.90
CA GLN A 361 -24.35 8.24 -2.75
C GLN A 361 -23.95 9.64 -2.31
N MET A 362 -23.02 10.31 -3.03
CA MET A 362 -22.63 11.66 -2.69
C MET A 362 -23.66 12.69 -3.18
N SER A 363 -24.05 13.60 -2.28
CA SER A 363 -24.77 14.79 -2.66
C SER A 363 -23.76 15.91 -3.03
N TYR A 364 -24.19 16.84 -3.90
CA TYR A 364 -23.36 17.97 -4.33
C TYR A 364 -22.87 18.86 -3.17
N SER A 365 -23.55 18.82 -2.02
CA SER A 365 -23.19 19.59 -0.83
C SER A 365 -22.18 18.88 0.07
N THR A 366 -21.85 17.60 -0.16
CA THR A 366 -20.91 16.79 0.62
C THR A 366 -19.60 16.51 -0.14
N ALA A 367 -19.51 16.92 -1.39
CA ALA A 367 -18.30 16.89 -2.21
C ALA A 367 -17.48 18.20 -1.99
#